data_bcbabee99fb38a11b9dae355e0620ad2
#
_entry.id   bcbabee99fb38a11b9dae355e0620ad2
#
_cell.length_a   1.000
_cell.length_b   1.000
_cell.length_c   1.000
_cell.angle_alpha   90.00
_cell.angle_beta   90.00
_cell.angle_gamma   90.00
#
_symmetry.space_group_name_H-M   'P 1'
#
loop_
_entity.id
_entity.type
_entity.pdbx_description
1 polymer ?
#
loop_
_entity_poly.entity_id
_entity_poly.type
_entity_poly.pdbx_seq_one_letter_code
_entity_poly.pdbx_strand_id
1 'polypeptide(L)'
;MSDASDATATPWGLASELKQRKLHPGSGVPREEVIRNQRERLFGAVVAVASEKGYEATTVADVIELSGVSRSDFYRHFTNKAECLAAAAEALLEPTIEALREAGRGDDAQAAFERFIGLVTSQPAAAQVCFVELHAAGKRGEAVADRGFEALAEIAEEVSTNEAGDERISPELARVLLGGLGKLIQTHLYRGRVAELGDLAPDLWHWLRSVQAPPRGLEAPRRQRSGSKAKARFEGYTPAERIARAVAAVVAEKGYGAMSTDDIAARAAISLSTFYENFADKRDAVLAALEMSGAQIMALAGPAARRAGNWQQGVRALNEAMCAYFVAEPEMAELAMVGVYGAGPAALARRDRVIDSLAEMLAPGFEENPEAPAVCAEAAGAAVYALMREQVRSKGPESLPTVVPLATYITLVGFVGPDRAAATANGERS
;
A
#
# COMPACT_ATOMS: atom_id res chain seq x y z
N MET A 1 -10.96 -5.44 -27.74
CA MET A 1 -10.14 -5.52 -26.51
C MET A 1 -8.63 -5.75 -26.81
N SER A 2 -8.15 -5.29 -27.95
CA SER A 2 -6.76 -5.59 -28.41
C SER A 2 -5.81 -4.37 -28.44
N ASP A 3 -6.31 -3.14 -28.39
CA ASP A 3 -5.43 -1.98 -28.73
C ASP A 3 -4.63 -1.39 -27.53
N ALA A 4 -5.08 -1.47 -26.30
CA ALA A 4 -4.39 -0.83 -25.16
C ALA A 4 -3.21 -1.68 -24.68
N SER A 5 -3.38 -3.01 -24.59
CA SER A 5 -2.33 -3.95 -24.14
C SER A 5 -1.12 -3.95 -25.08
N ASP A 6 -1.34 -3.79 -26.36
CA ASP A 6 -0.30 -3.81 -27.39
C ASP A 6 0.64 -2.59 -27.32
N ALA A 7 0.19 -1.45 -26.80
CA ALA A 7 0.97 -0.23 -26.66
C ALA A 7 1.75 -0.14 -25.31
N THR A 8 1.53 -1.07 -24.39
CA THR A 8 2.13 -1.01 -23.05
C THR A 8 3.65 -1.23 -23.11
N ALA A 9 4.40 -0.25 -22.63
CA ALA A 9 5.84 -0.37 -22.45
C ALA A 9 6.15 -1.12 -21.15
N THR A 10 7.06 -2.08 -21.26
CA THR A 10 7.58 -2.83 -20.11
C THR A 10 9.12 -2.76 -20.09
N PRO A 11 9.77 -3.07 -18.98
CA PRO A 11 11.25 -3.14 -18.91
C PRO A 11 11.88 -4.12 -19.94
N TRP A 12 11.09 -5.05 -20.46
CA TRP A 12 11.51 -6.02 -21.49
C TRP A 12 11.07 -5.65 -22.90
N GLY A 13 10.57 -4.44 -23.12
CA GLY A 13 10.14 -3.89 -24.41
C GLY A 13 8.63 -3.67 -24.54
N LEU A 14 8.21 -3.20 -25.72
CA LEU A 14 6.78 -3.01 -26.00
C LEU A 14 6.04 -4.34 -26.03
N ALA A 15 4.86 -4.38 -25.45
CA ALA A 15 4.03 -5.57 -25.39
C ALA A 15 3.75 -6.16 -26.78
N SER A 16 3.42 -5.32 -27.77
CA SER A 16 3.20 -5.71 -29.18
C SER A 16 4.40 -6.37 -29.86
N GLU A 17 5.61 -6.08 -29.39
CA GLU A 17 6.85 -6.58 -29.99
C GLU A 17 7.37 -7.88 -29.36
N LEU A 18 6.89 -8.25 -28.18
CA LEU A 18 7.40 -9.39 -27.41
C LEU A 18 7.39 -10.69 -28.24
N LYS A 19 6.32 -10.93 -28.97
CA LYS A 19 6.16 -12.13 -29.81
C LYS A 19 7.16 -12.16 -30.98
N GLN A 20 7.50 -10.99 -31.54
CA GLN A 20 8.41 -10.86 -32.68
C GLN A 20 9.88 -11.09 -32.29
N ARG A 21 10.22 -10.89 -30.99
CA ARG A 21 11.56 -11.09 -30.44
C ARG A 21 11.93 -12.57 -30.21
N LYS A 22 11.10 -13.49 -30.71
CA LYS A 22 11.32 -14.93 -30.57
C LYS A 22 12.64 -15.37 -31.24
N LEU A 23 13.52 -15.99 -30.46
CA LEU A 23 14.70 -16.67 -30.97
C LEU A 23 14.34 -18.10 -31.39
N HIS A 24 14.86 -18.48 -32.57
CA HIS A 24 14.63 -19.82 -33.11
C HIS A 24 15.79 -20.75 -32.74
N PRO A 25 15.54 -21.92 -32.12
CA PRO A 25 16.57 -22.93 -31.90
C PRO A 25 17.15 -23.38 -33.23
N GLY A 26 18.48 -23.53 -33.32
CA GLY A 26 19.17 -24.01 -34.53
C GLY A 26 19.85 -22.95 -35.38
N SER A 27 19.71 -21.65 -35.06
CA SER A 27 20.41 -20.53 -35.76
C SER A 27 21.78 -20.20 -35.12
N GLY A 28 22.44 -21.15 -34.45
CA GLY A 28 23.71 -20.89 -33.73
C GLY A 28 23.56 -20.23 -32.37
N VAL A 29 22.31 -20.00 -31.90
CA VAL A 29 22.04 -19.37 -30.63
C VAL A 29 22.14 -20.42 -29.52
N PRO A 30 22.90 -20.17 -28.43
CA PRO A 30 22.98 -21.08 -27.28
C PRO A 30 21.61 -21.32 -26.62
N ARG A 31 21.38 -22.54 -26.13
CA ARG A 31 20.13 -22.92 -25.49
C ARG A 31 19.78 -22.01 -24.29
N GLU A 32 20.78 -21.58 -23.54
CA GLU A 32 20.63 -20.69 -22.39
C GLU A 32 20.09 -19.31 -22.80
N GLU A 33 20.53 -18.81 -23.96
CA GLU A 33 20.03 -17.53 -24.50
C GLU A 33 18.58 -17.65 -24.97
N VAL A 34 18.19 -18.78 -25.56
CA VAL A 34 16.79 -19.07 -25.90
C VAL A 34 15.92 -19.12 -24.65
N ILE A 35 16.38 -19.78 -23.58
CA ILE A 35 15.69 -19.85 -22.29
C ILE A 35 15.53 -18.45 -21.67
N ARG A 36 16.59 -17.64 -21.65
CA ARG A 36 16.55 -16.27 -21.15
C ARG A 36 15.56 -15.42 -21.95
N ASN A 37 15.62 -15.47 -23.26
CA ASN A 37 14.69 -14.75 -24.15
C ASN A 37 13.22 -15.17 -23.91
N GLN A 38 12.94 -16.45 -23.71
CA GLN A 38 11.59 -16.92 -23.35
C GLN A 38 11.12 -16.32 -22.03
N ARG A 39 11.98 -16.30 -21.00
CA ARG A 39 11.65 -15.72 -19.69
C ARG A 39 11.38 -14.22 -19.79
N GLU A 40 12.22 -13.47 -20.47
CA GLU A 40 12.05 -12.03 -20.68
C GLU A 40 10.73 -11.69 -21.38
N ARG A 41 10.36 -12.46 -22.43
CA ARG A 41 9.07 -12.28 -23.10
C ARG A 41 7.89 -12.63 -22.19
N LEU A 42 8.00 -13.66 -21.35
CA LEU A 42 7.00 -14.01 -20.36
C LEU A 42 6.87 -12.92 -19.28
N PHE A 43 7.98 -12.34 -18.84
CA PHE A 43 8.00 -11.24 -17.88
C PHE A 43 7.32 -9.98 -18.45
N GLY A 44 7.70 -9.56 -19.67
CA GLY A 44 7.04 -8.45 -20.35
C GLY A 44 5.54 -8.68 -20.52
N ALA A 45 5.15 -9.90 -20.92
CA ALA A 45 3.75 -10.24 -21.14
C ALA A 45 2.94 -10.25 -19.83
N VAL A 46 3.45 -10.86 -18.76
CA VAL A 46 2.70 -10.89 -17.48
C VAL A 46 2.58 -9.50 -16.88
N VAL A 47 3.61 -8.65 -17.00
CA VAL A 47 3.59 -7.26 -16.55
C VAL A 47 2.57 -6.45 -17.35
N ALA A 48 2.59 -6.52 -18.67
CA ALA A 48 1.64 -5.80 -19.53
C ALA A 48 0.20 -6.21 -19.23
N VAL A 49 -0.09 -7.52 -19.20
CA VAL A 49 -1.45 -8.01 -18.97
C VAL A 49 -1.94 -7.68 -17.55
N ALA A 50 -1.09 -7.88 -16.53
CA ALA A 50 -1.49 -7.64 -15.14
C ALA A 50 -1.67 -6.15 -14.84
N SER A 51 -0.87 -5.26 -15.43
CA SER A 51 -1.02 -3.82 -15.25
C SER A 51 -2.29 -3.26 -15.89
N GLU A 52 -2.78 -3.87 -16.97
CA GLU A 52 -3.96 -3.41 -17.69
C GLU A 52 -5.26 -3.89 -17.04
N LYS A 53 -5.40 -5.19 -16.80
CA LYS A 53 -6.67 -5.77 -16.33
C LYS A 53 -6.66 -6.30 -14.89
N GLY A 54 -5.55 -6.12 -14.19
CA GLY A 54 -5.33 -6.62 -12.83
C GLY A 54 -4.91 -8.09 -12.78
N TYR A 55 -4.22 -8.47 -11.71
CA TYR A 55 -3.74 -9.83 -11.51
C TYR A 55 -4.86 -10.88 -11.51
N GLU A 56 -5.98 -10.61 -10.84
CA GLU A 56 -7.09 -11.55 -10.72
C GLU A 56 -7.65 -11.96 -12.09
N ALA A 57 -7.84 -11.00 -13.00
CA ALA A 57 -8.35 -11.23 -14.34
C ALA A 57 -7.28 -11.77 -15.32
N THR A 58 -6.01 -11.72 -14.96
CA THR A 58 -4.91 -12.24 -15.78
C THR A 58 -4.94 -13.76 -15.82
N THR A 59 -4.82 -14.35 -17.01
CA THR A 59 -4.74 -15.81 -17.20
C THR A 59 -3.40 -16.21 -17.82
N VAL A 60 -3.00 -17.48 -17.63
CA VAL A 60 -1.82 -18.03 -18.34
C VAL A 60 -2.01 -17.97 -19.85
N ALA A 61 -3.25 -18.08 -20.35
CA ALA A 61 -3.55 -17.99 -21.77
C ALA A 61 -3.20 -16.60 -22.35
N ASP A 62 -3.56 -15.52 -21.64
CA ASP A 62 -3.22 -14.15 -22.04
C ASP A 62 -1.69 -13.95 -22.12
N VAL A 63 -0.96 -14.44 -21.12
CA VAL A 63 0.49 -14.33 -21.05
C VAL A 63 1.17 -15.10 -22.20
N ILE A 64 0.67 -16.29 -22.51
CA ILE A 64 1.15 -17.13 -23.63
C ILE A 64 0.86 -16.45 -24.97
N GLU A 65 -0.33 -15.91 -25.15
CA GLU A 65 -0.76 -15.24 -26.39
C GLU A 65 0.14 -14.02 -26.67
N LEU A 66 0.35 -13.18 -25.66
CA LEU A 66 1.15 -11.96 -25.82
C LEU A 66 2.64 -12.25 -25.95
N SER A 67 3.18 -13.18 -25.17
CA SER A 67 4.62 -13.54 -25.23
C SER A 67 5.00 -14.36 -26.46
N GLY A 68 4.06 -15.08 -27.09
CA GLY A 68 4.33 -16.07 -28.12
C GLY A 68 5.17 -17.28 -27.64
N VAL A 69 5.21 -17.51 -26.34
CA VAL A 69 5.82 -18.72 -25.72
C VAL A 69 4.77 -19.83 -25.68
N SER A 70 5.15 -21.07 -25.96
CA SER A 70 4.21 -22.19 -25.95
C SER A 70 3.73 -22.50 -24.51
N ARG A 71 2.54 -23.10 -24.40
CA ARG A 71 2.00 -23.54 -23.10
C ARG A 71 2.93 -24.51 -22.37
N SER A 72 3.55 -25.44 -23.12
CA SER A 72 4.49 -26.39 -22.54
C SER A 72 5.78 -25.71 -22.05
N ASP A 73 6.26 -24.69 -22.75
CA ASP A 73 7.43 -23.93 -22.32
C ASP A 73 7.12 -23.02 -21.15
N PHE A 74 5.91 -22.43 -21.09
CA PHE A 74 5.46 -21.68 -19.91
C PHE A 74 5.59 -22.56 -18.64
N TYR A 75 5.02 -23.77 -18.68
CA TYR A 75 5.05 -24.70 -17.54
C TYR A 75 6.42 -25.34 -17.26
N ARG A 76 7.39 -25.19 -18.16
CA ARG A 76 8.80 -25.48 -17.85
C ARG A 76 9.46 -24.38 -17.03
N HIS A 77 9.00 -23.13 -17.17
CA HIS A 77 9.54 -21.96 -16.47
C HIS A 77 8.82 -21.69 -15.16
N PHE A 78 7.49 -21.83 -15.13
CA PHE A 78 6.63 -21.41 -14.01
C PHE A 78 5.48 -22.39 -13.80
N THR A 79 5.14 -22.66 -12.56
CA THR A 79 4.02 -23.57 -12.21
C THR A 79 2.65 -22.90 -12.41
N ASN A 80 2.59 -21.57 -12.31
CA ASN A 80 1.37 -20.78 -12.42
C ASN A 80 1.67 -19.31 -12.71
N LYS A 81 0.60 -18.49 -12.88
CA LYS A 81 0.71 -17.05 -13.14
C LYS A 81 1.34 -16.27 -11.98
N ALA A 82 1.10 -16.69 -10.73
CA ALA A 82 1.65 -16.04 -9.54
C ALA A 82 3.18 -16.17 -9.50
N GLU A 83 3.70 -17.35 -9.83
CA GLU A 83 5.14 -17.56 -9.91
C GLU A 83 5.78 -16.74 -11.03
N CYS A 84 5.13 -16.63 -12.18
CA CYS A 84 5.61 -15.82 -13.29
C CYS A 84 5.65 -14.33 -12.92
N LEU A 85 4.57 -13.80 -12.31
CA LEU A 85 4.50 -12.41 -11.88
C LEU A 85 5.54 -12.07 -10.80
N ALA A 86 5.65 -12.94 -9.79
CA ALA A 86 6.64 -12.76 -8.73
C ALA A 86 8.08 -12.79 -9.26
N ALA A 87 8.38 -13.69 -10.20
CA ALA A 87 9.70 -13.76 -10.83
C ALA A 87 9.99 -12.55 -11.73
N ALA A 88 8.97 -11.98 -12.40
CA ALA A 88 9.11 -10.74 -13.16
C ALA A 88 9.43 -9.57 -12.23
N ALA A 89 8.69 -9.42 -11.12
CA ALA A 89 8.94 -8.37 -10.12
C ALA A 89 10.34 -8.53 -9.48
N GLU A 90 10.74 -9.77 -9.15
CA GLU A 90 12.06 -10.07 -8.59
C GLU A 90 13.21 -9.67 -9.55
N ALA A 91 13.02 -9.90 -10.85
CA ALA A 91 14.00 -9.51 -11.86
C ALA A 91 14.19 -7.99 -12.01
N LEU A 92 13.29 -7.19 -11.47
CA LEU A 92 13.38 -5.72 -11.43
C LEU A 92 14.12 -5.19 -10.21
N LEU A 93 14.23 -5.98 -9.13
CA LEU A 93 14.77 -5.50 -7.86
C LEU A 93 16.23 -5.09 -7.98
N GLU A 94 17.10 -5.98 -8.44
CA GLU A 94 18.55 -5.73 -8.49
C GLU A 94 18.90 -4.51 -9.38
N PRO A 95 18.39 -4.39 -10.63
CA PRO A 95 18.65 -3.22 -11.46
C PRO A 95 18.11 -1.91 -10.84
N THR A 96 16.98 -1.98 -10.13
CA THR A 96 16.42 -0.81 -9.46
C THR A 96 17.30 -0.38 -8.29
N ILE A 97 17.71 -1.33 -7.43
CA ILE A 97 18.59 -1.09 -6.30
C ILE A 97 19.92 -0.49 -6.76
N GLU A 98 20.55 -1.07 -7.81
CA GLU A 98 21.79 -0.57 -8.37
C GLU A 98 21.65 0.87 -8.91
N ALA A 99 20.58 1.15 -9.65
CA ALA A 99 20.31 2.49 -10.17
C ALA A 99 20.08 3.53 -9.06
N LEU A 100 19.45 3.15 -7.96
CA LEU A 100 19.22 4.05 -6.83
C LEU A 100 20.51 4.29 -6.03
N ARG A 101 21.30 3.24 -5.78
CA ARG A 101 22.61 3.39 -5.12
C ARG A 101 23.58 4.22 -5.95
N GLU A 102 23.52 4.07 -7.27
CA GLU A 102 24.35 4.90 -8.17
C GLU A 102 23.94 6.37 -8.12
N ALA A 103 22.64 6.67 -8.14
CA ALA A 103 22.13 8.04 -8.04
C ALA A 103 22.44 8.68 -6.67
N GLY A 104 22.39 7.90 -5.59
CA GLY A 104 22.71 8.36 -4.22
C GLY A 104 24.20 8.41 -3.88
N ARG A 105 25.11 8.16 -4.86
CA ARG A 105 26.55 8.28 -4.62
C ARG A 105 26.94 9.72 -4.29
N GLY A 106 27.75 9.89 -3.23
CA GLY A 106 28.19 11.20 -2.77
C GLY A 106 27.19 11.88 -1.85
N ASP A 107 26.36 11.10 -1.17
CA ASP A 107 25.39 11.52 -0.15
C ASP A 107 24.23 12.37 -0.72
N ASP A 108 23.86 12.16 -1.98
CA ASP A 108 22.76 12.86 -2.65
C ASP A 108 21.45 12.09 -2.51
N ALA A 109 20.80 12.22 -1.34
CA ALA A 109 19.50 11.62 -1.05
C ALA A 109 18.40 12.10 -2.02
N GLN A 110 18.48 13.37 -2.44
CA GLN A 110 17.54 13.94 -3.39
C GLN A 110 17.67 13.28 -4.75
N ALA A 111 18.88 13.07 -5.26
CA ALA A 111 19.10 12.39 -6.54
C ALA A 111 18.58 10.96 -6.52
N ALA A 112 18.79 10.21 -5.43
CA ALA A 112 18.22 8.86 -5.26
C ALA A 112 16.69 8.89 -5.27
N PHE A 113 16.08 9.83 -4.55
CA PHE A 113 14.63 10.03 -4.53
C PHE A 113 14.08 10.39 -5.92
N GLU A 114 14.68 11.37 -6.60
CA GLU A 114 14.27 11.79 -7.95
C GLU A 114 14.41 10.63 -8.95
N ARG A 115 15.49 9.85 -8.83
CA ARG A 115 15.69 8.64 -9.64
C ARG A 115 14.60 7.62 -9.39
N PHE A 116 14.20 7.41 -8.14
CA PHE A 116 13.12 6.49 -7.78
C PHE A 116 11.78 6.92 -8.40
N ILE A 117 11.39 8.19 -8.24
CA ILE A 117 10.17 8.72 -8.86
C ILE A 117 10.25 8.63 -10.40
N GLY A 118 11.41 8.94 -10.97
CA GLY A 118 11.65 8.80 -12.42
C GLY A 118 11.47 7.36 -12.93
N LEU A 119 11.93 6.36 -12.19
CA LEU A 119 11.70 4.94 -12.54
C LEU A 119 10.20 4.58 -12.48
N VAL A 120 9.50 5.02 -11.45
CA VAL A 120 8.05 4.77 -11.29
C VAL A 120 7.26 5.40 -12.44
N THR A 121 7.56 6.65 -12.79
CA THR A 121 6.81 7.39 -13.82
C THR A 121 7.15 6.95 -15.24
N SER A 122 8.40 6.54 -15.50
CA SER A 122 8.83 6.06 -16.82
C SER A 122 8.44 4.62 -17.12
N GLN A 123 8.16 3.81 -16.07
CA GLN A 123 7.80 2.40 -16.20
C GLN A 123 6.47 2.09 -15.44
N PRO A 124 5.36 2.76 -15.80
CA PRO A 124 4.11 2.69 -15.03
C PRO A 124 3.53 1.27 -14.93
N ALA A 125 3.69 0.43 -15.98
CA ALA A 125 3.23 -0.95 -15.95
C ALA A 125 4.00 -1.81 -14.94
N ALA A 126 5.32 -1.66 -14.87
CA ALA A 126 6.15 -2.34 -13.88
C ALA A 126 5.84 -1.83 -12.46
N ALA A 127 5.69 -0.52 -12.28
CA ALA A 127 5.30 0.08 -11.02
C ALA A 127 3.92 -0.42 -10.56
N GLN A 128 2.92 -0.49 -11.46
CA GLN A 128 1.60 -1.06 -11.16
C GLN A 128 1.72 -2.49 -10.63
N VAL A 129 2.54 -3.33 -11.26
CA VAL A 129 2.77 -4.70 -10.79
C VAL A 129 3.41 -4.69 -9.41
N CYS A 130 4.49 -3.95 -9.18
CA CYS A 130 5.24 -3.98 -7.94
C CYS A 130 4.45 -3.40 -6.74
N PHE A 131 3.70 -2.32 -6.94
CA PHE A 131 3.01 -1.61 -5.84
C PHE A 131 1.55 -2.01 -5.66
N VAL A 132 0.89 -2.59 -6.68
CA VAL A 132 -0.54 -2.89 -6.63
C VAL A 132 -0.81 -4.38 -6.80
N GLU A 133 -0.37 -4.99 -7.92
CA GLU A 133 -0.81 -6.32 -8.32
C GLU A 133 -0.09 -7.47 -7.59
N LEU A 134 1.16 -7.24 -7.17
CA LEU A 134 2.02 -8.27 -6.58
C LEU A 134 1.42 -8.85 -5.28
N HIS A 135 0.75 -8.04 -4.49
CA HIS A 135 0.09 -8.49 -3.26
C HIS A 135 -1.08 -9.46 -3.53
N ALA A 136 -1.75 -9.34 -4.67
CA ALA A 136 -2.81 -10.26 -5.07
C ALA A 136 -2.28 -11.65 -5.50
N ALA A 137 -0.97 -11.76 -5.78
CA ALA A 137 -0.32 -13.02 -6.12
C ALA A 137 -0.03 -13.95 -4.92
N GLY A 138 -0.58 -13.61 -3.74
CA GLY A 138 -0.50 -14.40 -2.50
C GLY A 138 0.90 -14.37 -1.87
N LYS A 139 1.19 -15.33 -0.99
CA LYS A 139 2.42 -15.35 -0.17
C LYS A 139 3.71 -15.14 -0.95
N ARG A 140 3.78 -15.64 -2.19
CA ARG A 140 5.00 -15.45 -3.01
C ARG A 140 5.15 -14.03 -3.48
N GLY A 141 4.07 -13.38 -3.89
CA GLY A 141 4.06 -11.97 -4.23
C GLY A 141 4.39 -11.09 -3.03
N GLU A 142 3.77 -11.36 -1.88
CA GLU A 142 4.04 -10.66 -0.63
C GLU A 142 5.53 -10.76 -0.24
N ALA A 143 6.15 -11.95 -0.36
CA ALA A 143 7.57 -12.12 -0.06
C ALA A 143 8.48 -11.31 -0.99
N VAL A 144 8.12 -11.13 -2.26
CA VAL A 144 8.87 -10.27 -3.19
C VAL A 144 8.68 -8.79 -2.85
N ALA A 145 7.44 -8.38 -2.54
CA ALA A 145 7.13 -7.01 -2.11
C ALA A 145 7.90 -6.64 -0.83
N ASP A 146 7.93 -7.54 0.15
CA ASP A 146 8.67 -7.35 1.40
C ASP A 146 10.18 -7.20 1.15
N ARG A 147 10.79 -8.06 0.29
CA ARG A 147 12.21 -7.91 -0.08
C ARG A 147 12.50 -6.58 -0.79
N GLY A 148 11.61 -6.16 -1.68
CA GLY A 148 11.73 -4.86 -2.35
C GLY A 148 11.67 -3.70 -1.37
N PHE A 149 10.75 -3.75 -0.42
CA PHE A 149 10.63 -2.75 0.63
C PHE A 149 11.89 -2.71 1.52
N GLU A 150 12.39 -3.87 1.97
CA GLU A 150 13.60 -3.94 2.79
C GLU A 150 14.82 -3.36 2.05
N ALA A 151 15.00 -3.70 0.77
CA ALA A 151 16.09 -3.16 -0.02
C ALA A 151 16.02 -1.64 -0.20
N LEU A 152 14.81 -1.08 -0.39
CA LEU A 152 14.60 0.36 -0.44
C LEU A 152 14.83 1.03 0.92
N ALA A 153 14.46 0.35 2.02
CA ALA A 153 14.69 0.85 3.37
C ALA A 153 16.19 0.91 3.70
N GLU A 154 16.96 -0.11 3.31
CA GLU A 154 18.41 -0.10 3.43
C GLU A 154 19.05 1.08 2.70
N ILE A 155 18.62 1.36 1.46
CA ILE A 155 19.11 2.52 0.69
C ILE A 155 18.74 3.83 1.40
N ALA A 156 17.50 3.96 1.86
CA ALA A 156 17.05 5.16 2.58
C ALA A 156 17.86 5.38 3.88
N GLU A 157 18.20 4.31 4.59
CA GLU A 157 19.06 4.35 5.78
C GLU A 157 20.51 4.72 5.42
N GLU A 158 21.10 4.08 4.37
CA GLU A 158 22.46 4.38 3.88
C GLU A 158 22.60 5.87 3.51
N VAL A 159 21.65 6.41 2.77
CA VAL A 159 21.69 7.81 2.31
C VAL A 159 21.44 8.79 3.47
N SER A 160 20.52 8.47 4.38
CA SER A 160 20.22 9.31 5.56
C SER A 160 21.36 9.36 6.57
N THR A 161 22.23 8.34 6.65
CA THR A 161 23.37 8.32 7.56
C THR A 161 24.55 9.15 7.07
N ASN A 162 24.63 9.37 5.77
CA ASN A 162 25.73 10.05 5.12
C ASN A 162 25.56 11.58 5.07
N GLU A 163 24.34 12.09 5.16
CA GLU A 163 24.10 13.52 5.31
C GLU A 163 24.67 13.99 6.66
N ALA A 164 25.84 14.62 6.62
CA ALA A 164 26.56 15.12 7.78
C ALA A 164 25.79 16.24 8.49
N GLY A 165 25.08 15.92 9.56
CA GLY A 165 24.37 16.86 10.41
C GLY A 165 23.75 16.16 11.62
N ASP A 166 23.51 16.91 12.70
CA ASP A 166 22.95 16.46 13.98
C ASP A 166 21.49 15.95 13.89
N GLU A 167 20.87 15.96 12.68
CA GLU A 167 19.46 15.69 12.44
C GLU A 167 19.25 14.33 11.75
N ARG A 168 19.70 13.25 12.36
CA ARG A 168 19.49 11.90 11.82
C ARG A 168 18.05 11.47 12.01
N ILE A 169 17.38 11.16 10.89
CA ILE A 169 16.09 10.43 10.92
C ILE A 169 16.37 9.03 11.48
N SER A 170 15.60 8.59 12.49
CA SER A 170 15.75 7.22 12.99
C SER A 170 15.39 6.20 11.90
N PRO A 171 16.01 5.01 11.87
CA PRO A 171 15.65 3.95 10.92
C PRO A 171 14.14 3.65 10.92
N GLU A 172 13.50 3.67 12.10
CA GLU A 172 12.04 3.47 12.23
C GLU A 172 11.26 4.55 11.49
N LEU A 173 11.63 5.82 11.64
CA LEU A 173 10.97 6.93 10.96
C LEU A 173 11.22 6.87 9.44
N ALA A 174 12.43 6.56 8.99
CA ALA A 174 12.75 6.39 7.58
C ALA A 174 11.87 5.30 6.93
N ARG A 175 11.69 4.17 7.60
CA ARG A 175 10.83 3.07 7.13
C ARG A 175 9.36 3.49 7.06
N VAL A 176 8.88 4.28 8.00
CA VAL A 176 7.50 4.82 7.98
C VAL A 176 7.31 5.77 6.81
N LEU A 177 8.26 6.67 6.56
CA LEU A 177 8.22 7.62 5.44
C LEU A 177 8.29 6.90 4.09
N LEU A 178 9.18 5.91 3.96
CA LEU A 178 9.25 5.06 2.77
C LEU A 178 7.94 4.29 2.53
N GLY A 179 7.35 3.73 3.59
CA GLY A 179 6.04 3.06 3.52
C GLY A 179 4.94 4.02 3.08
N GLY A 180 4.97 5.26 3.58
CA GLY A 180 4.07 6.34 3.16
C GLY A 180 4.24 6.71 1.69
N LEU A 181 5.47 6.87 1.23
CA LEU A 181 5.79 7.11 -0.18
C LEU A 181 5.28 5.96 -1.07
N GLY A 182 5.53 4.71 -0.69
CA GLY A 182 5.02 3.54 -1.41
C GLY A 182 3.49 3.52 -1.47
N LYS A 183 2.81 3.91 -0.37
CA LYS A 183 1.34 4.02 -0.31
C LYS A 183 0.82 5.14 -1.23
N LEU A 184 1.50 6.29 -1.27
CA LEU A 184 1.15 7.41 -2.14
C LEU A 184 1.33 7.03 -3.61
N ILE A 185 2.46 6.41 -3.97
CA ILE A 185 2.70 5.86 -5.31
C ILE A 185 1.60 4.88 -5.71
N GLN A 186 1.26 3.93 -4.83
CA GLN A 186 0.16 2.98 -5.05
C GLN A 186 -1.14 3.70 -5.37
N THR A 187 -1.46 4.76 -4.61
CA THR A 187 -2.69 5.54 -4.82
C THR A 187 -2.73 6.20 -6.19
N HIS A 188 -1.63 6.82 -6.61
CA HIS A 188 -1.53 7.44 -7.92
C HIS A 188 -1.59 6.43 -9.07
N LEU A 189 -0.99 5.25 -8.89
CA LEU A 189 -1.03 4.17 -9.88
C LEU A 189 -2.46 3.68 -10.14
N TYR A 190 -3.17 3.20 -9.12
CA TYR A 190 -4.52 2.64 -9.35
C TYR A 190 -5.58 3.70 -9.69
N ARG A 191 -5.31 4.99 -9.41
CA ARG A 191 -6.14 6.12 -9.87
C ARG A 191 -5.78 6.60 -11.28
N GLY A 192 -4.77 6.02 -11.92
CA GLY A 192 -4.32 6.41 -13.27
C GLY A 192 -3.62 7.77 -13.31
N ARG A 193 -3.08 8.25 -12.17
CA ARG A 193 -2.45 9.57 -12.02
C ARG A 193 -0.94 9.49 -11.80
N VAL A 194 -0.30 8.39 -12.20
CA VAL A 194 1.13 8.17 -11.96
C VAL A 194 2.03 9.26 -12.57
N ALA A 195 1.62 9.86 -13.70
CA ALA A 195 2.36 10.95 -14.33
C ALA A 195 2.49 12.20 -13.44
N GLU A 196 1.50 12.46 -12.56
CA GLU A 196 1.51 13.60 -11.63
C GLU A 196 2.64 13.49 -10.60
N LEU A 197 3.13 12.28 -10.31
CA LEU A 197 4.21 12.07 -9.33
C LEU A 197 5.51 12.80 -9.71
N GLY A 198 5.79 12.97 -11.02
CA GLY A 198 6.94 13.73 -11.48
C GLY A 198 6.86 15.20 -11.08
N ASP A 199 5.68 15.80 -11.26
CA ASP A 199 5.43 17.20 -10.91
C ASP A 199 5.37 17.40 -9.40
N LEU A 200 4.91 16.40 -8.63
CA LEU A 200 4.85 16.42 -7.17
C LEU A 200 6.19 16.12 -6.49
N ALA A 201 7.19 15.62 -7.21
CA ALA A 201 8.45 15.18 -6.62
C ALA A 201 9.17 16.27 -5.79
N PRO A 202 9.27 17.55 -6.22
CA PRO A 202 9.88 18.60 -5.42
C PRO A 202 9.14 18.85 -4.10
N ASP A 203 7.81 18.87 -4.13
CA ASP A 203 6.96 19.08 -2.95
C ASP A 203 7.02 17.88 -1.99
N LEU A 204 7.04 16.65 -2.53
CA LEU A 204 7.23 15.43 -1.74
C LEU A 204 8.60 15.41 -1.07
N TRP A 205 9.65 15.80 -1.79
CA TRP A 205 10.99 15.93 -1.22
C TRP A 205 11.03 16.97 -0.09
N HIS A 206 10.44 18.13 -0.33
CA HIS A 206 10.32 19.16 0.71
C HIS A 206 9.59 18.64 1.94
N TRP A 207 8.47 17.95 1.77
CA TRP A 207 7.75 17.32 2.88
C TRP A 207 8.59 16.28 3.61
N LEU A 208 9.27 15.37 2.90
CA LEU A 208 10.16 14.37 3.50
C LEU A 208 11.23 15.03 4.37
N ARG A 209 11.84 16.12 3.90
CA ARG A 209 12.85 16.89 4.64
C ARG A 209 12.27 17.64 5.84
N SER A 210 10.99 17.98 5.83
CA SER A 210 10.33 18.62 6.98
C SER A 210 10.06 17.66 8.13
N VAL A 211 10.02 16.35 7.86
CA VAL A 211 9.78 15.30 8.87
C VAL A 211 11.12 14.90 9.51
N GLN A 212 11.60 15.72 10.41
CA GLN A 212 12.82 15.48 11.19
C GLN A 212 12.54 14.52 12.36
N ALA A 213 13.62 14.05 13.02
CA ALA A 213 13.47 13.33 14.27
C ALA A 213 12.77 14.22 15.33
N PRO A 214 11.83 13.65 16.11
CA PRO A 214 11.20 14.44 17.17
C PRO A 214 12.26 15.01 18.13
N PRO A 215 12.23 16.31 18.47
CA PRO A 215 13.24 16.95 19.33
C PRO A 215 13.24 16.42 20.77
N ARG A 216 12.23 15.65 21.12
CA ARG A 216 12.07 14.94 22.41
C ARG A 216 11.37 13.61 22.19
N GLY A 217 11.58 12.68 23.13
CA GLY A 217 10.94 11.37 23.09
C GLY A 217 9.41 11.48 22.98
N LEU A 218 8.82 10.65 22.14
CA LEU A 218 7.36 10.52 22.02
C LEU A 218 6.88 9.51 23.07
N GLU A 219 5.97 9.94 23.96
CA GLU A 219 5.46 9.11 25.04
C GLU A 219 4.31 8.23 24.55
N ALA A 220 4.56 6.93 24.42
CA ALA A 220 3.49 5.98 24.15
C ALA A 220 2.48 5.97 25.31
N PRO A 221 1.15 5.99 25.03
CA PRO A 221 0.14 5.90 26.08
C PRO A 221 0.32 4.60 26.86
N ARG A 222 0.16 4.67 28.19
CA ARG A 222 0.19 3.49 29.06
C ARG A 222 -0.84 2.49 28.57
N ARG A 223 -0.39 1.24 28.32
CA ARG A 223 -1.22 0.14 27.83
C ARG A 223 -2.46 -0.02 28.69
N GLN A 224 -3.62 0.45 28.24
CA GLN A 224 -4.87 0.08 28.84
C GLN A 224 -5.11 -1.39 28.54
N ARG A 225 -5.29 -2.21 29.59
CA ARG A 225 -5.71 -3.61 29.41
C ARG A 225 -7.06 -3.59 28.69
N SER A 226 -7.08 -3.96 27.42
CA SER A 226 -8.29 -4.23 26.67
C SER A 226 -9.11 -5.27 27.45
N GLY A 227 -10.29 -4.88 27.88
CA GLY A 227 -11.23 -5.79 28.51
C GLY A 227 -11.64 -6.87 27.49
N SER A 228 -11.74 -8.10 27.99
CA SER A 228 -12.42 -9.27 27.45
C SER A 228 -12.80 -9.22 25.96
N LYS A 229 -12.24 -10.15 25.18
CA LYS A 229 -12.76 -10.51 23.85
C LYS A 229 -14.27 -10.76 23.94
N ALA A 230 -15.07 -9.77 23.66
CA ALA A 230 -16.51 -9.94 23.51
C ALA A 230 -16.71 -10.85 22.30
N LYS A 231 -17.19 -12.08 22.53
CA LYS A 231 -17.71 -12.91 21.43
C LYS A 231 -18.76 -12.06 20.72
N ALA A 232 -18.53 -11.74 19.44
CA ALA A 232 -19.47 -11.01 18.62
C ALA A 232 -20.81 -11.77 18.62
N ARG A 233 -21.76 -11.33 19.43
CA ARG A 233 -23.16 -11.73 19.31
C ARG A 233 -23.73 -10.84 18.21
N PHE A 234 -24.23 -11.47 17.14
CA PHE A 234 -24.88 -10.77 16.03
C PHE A 234 -26.29 -10.27 16.40
N GLU A 235 -26.66 -10.25 17.67
CA GLU A 235 -27.94 -9.72 18.15
C GLU A 235 -28.01 -8.21 17.87
N GLY A 236 -28.99 -7.80 17.08
CA GLY A 236 -29.22 -6.39 16.71
C GLY A 236 -28.58 -5.94 15.40
N TYR A 237 -27.76 -6.76 14.74
CA TYR A 237 -27.20 -6.43 13.43
C TYR A 237 -28.14 -6.86 12.28
N THR A 238 -28.21 -6.01 11.26
CA THR A 238 -28.85 -6.35 9.98
C THR A 238 -28.09 -7.49 9.27
N PRO A 239 -28.70 -8.21 8.33
CA PRO A 239 -27.99 -9.22 7.54
C PRO A 239 -26.73 -8.66 6.87
N ALA A 240 -26.78 -7.46 6.30
CA ALA A 240 -25.64 -6.81 5.64
C ALA A 240 -24.49 -6.55 6.64
N GLU A 241 -24.76 -6.04 7.86
CA GLU A 241 -23.76 -5.84 8.89
C GLU A 241 -23.14 -7.16 9.38
N ARG A 242 -23.93 -8.21 9.48
CA ARG A 242 -23.44 -9.56 9.84
C ARG A 242 -22.52 -10.09 8.77
N ILE A 243 -22.89 -9.92 7.49
CA ILE A 243 -22.05 -10.33 6.34
C ILE A 243 -20.75 -9.52 6.34
N ALA A 244 -20.79 -8.20 6.52
CA ALA A 244 -19.60 -7.35 6.54
C ALA A 244 -18.59 -7.76 7.64
N ARG A 245 -19.08 -8.07 8.85
CA ARG A 245 -18.23 -8.58 9.94
C ARG A 245 -17.70 -9.99 9.67
N ALA A 246 -18.53 -10.86 9.06
CA ALA A 246 -18.12 -12.20 8.65
C ALA A 246 -17.01 -12.15 7.60
N VAL A 247 -17.12 -11.24 6.62
CA VAL A 247 -16.08 -10.99 5.62
C VAL A 247 -14.75 -10.64 6.30
N ALA A 248 -14.75 -9.67 7.21
CA ALA A 248 -13.54 -9.27 7.91
C ALA A 248 -12.90 -10.44 8.68
N ALA A 249 -13.71 -11.22 9.39
CA ALA A 249 -13.24 -12.38 10.14
C ALA A 249 -12.68 -13.49 9.21
N VAL A 250 -13.35 -13.79 8.10
CA VAL A 250 -12.87 -14.83 7.15
C VAL A 250 -11.60 -14.37 6.44
N VAL A 251 -11.50 -13.09 6.06
CA VAL A 251 -10.28 -12.54 5.46
C VAL A 251 -9.11 -12.60 6.44
N ALA A 252 -9.32 -12.27 7.71
CA ALA A 252 -8.29 -12.37 8.74
C ALA A 252 -7.80 -13.81 8.96
N GLU A 253 -8.69 -14.81 8.83
CA GLU A 253 -8.34 -16.22 9.01
C GLU A 253 -7.68 -16.88 7.80
N LYS A 254 -8.17 -16.61 6.59
CA LYS A 254 -7.82 -17.35 5.37
C LYS A 254 -7.18 -16.49 4.29
N GLY A 255 -7.27 -15.16 4.39
CA GLY A 255 -6.97 -14.23 3.31
C GLY A 255 -8.08 -14.17 2.25
N TYR A 256 -8.10 -13.08 1.46
CA TYR A 256 -9.13 -12.85 0.43
C TYR A 256 -9.18 -13.94 -0.64
N GLY A 257 -8.02 -14.41 -1.11
CA GLY A 257 -7.94 -15.41 -2.20
C GLY A 257 -8.62 -16.73 -1.85
N ALA A 258 -8.45 -17.21 -0.61
CA ALA A 258 -9.03 -18.48 -0.13
C ALA A 258 -10.45 -18.36 0.43
N MET A 259 -10.98 -17.15 0.59
CA MET A 259 -12.34 -16.88 1.07
C MET A 259 -13.37 -17.24 0.00
N SER A 260 -14.42 -17.97 0.40
CA SER A 260 -15.61 -18.28 -0.42
C SER A 260 -16.87 -17.61 0.14
N THR A 261 -17.92 -17.51 -0.67
CA THR A 261 -19.25 -17.06 -0.22
C THR A 261 -19.88 -18.00 0.80
N ASP A 262 -19.59 -19.32 0.71
CA ASP A 262 -20.00 -20.31 1.72
C ASP A 262 -19.37 -20.04 3.08
N ASP A 263 -18.06 -19.69 3.11
CA ASP A 263 -17.36 -19.31 4.34
C ASP A 263 -18.01 -18.09 5.00
N ILE A 264 -18.34 -17.08 4.19
CA ILE A 264 -18.97 -15.85 4.66
C ILE A 264 -20.36 -16.15 5.21
N ALA A 265 -21.20 -16.90 4.47
CA ALA A 265 -22.57 -17.24 4.87
C ALA A 265 -22.57 -18.07 6.17
N ALA A 266 -21.68 -19.06 6.27
CA ALA A 266 -21.51 -19.87 7.48
C ALA A 266 -21.10 -19.03 8.69
N ARG A 267 -20.12 -18.12 8.52
CA ARG A 267 -19.63 -17.23 9.57
C ARG A 267 -20.69 -16.21 10.01
N ALA A 268 -21.46 -15.67 9.06
CA ALA A 268 -22.55 -14.73 9.32
C ALA A 268 -23.81 -15.42 9.92
N ALA A 269 -23.87 -16.75 9.94
CA ALA A 269 -25.02 -17.57 10.29
C ALA A 269 -26.26 -17.20 9.48
N ILE A 270 -26.13 -17.16 8.14
CA ILE A 270 -27.19 -16.89 7.16
C ILE A 270 -27.19 -17.97 6.07
N SER A 271 -28.25 -18.00 5.26
CA SER A 271 -28.28 -18.81 4.04
C SER A 271 -27.49 -18.16 2.91
N LEU A 272 -27.05 -18.95 1.91
CA LEU A 272 -26.50 -18.41 0.67
C LEU A 272 -27.50 -17.53 -0.07
N SER A 273 -28.80 -17.86 -0.04
CA SER A 273 -29.86 -17.01 -0.60
C SER A 273 -29.83 -15.62 0.02
N THR A 274 -29.77 -15.56 1.37
CA THR A 274 -29.68 -14.27 2.08
C THR A 274 -28.38 -13.52 1.75
N PHE A 275 -27.27 -14.23 1.51
CA PHE A 275 -26.06 -13.57 1.03
C PHE A 275 -26.28 -12.91 -0.33
N TYR A 276 -26.83 -13.63 -1.31
CA TYR A 276 -27.06 -13.11 -2.66
C TYR A 276 -28.22 -12.10 -2.77
N GLU A 277 -29.09 -12.03 -1.78
CA GLU A 277 -30.08 -10.94 -1.63
C GLU A 277 -29.43 -9.61 -1.25
N ASN A 278 -28.26 -9.63 -0.59
CA ASN A 278 -27.57 -8.43 -0.13
C ASN A 278 -26.37 -8.06 -1.00
N PHE A 279 -25.63 -9.02 -1.56
CA PHE A 279 -24.37 -8.80 -2.29
C PHE A 279 -24.27 -9.70 -3.53
N ALA A 280 -23.78 -9.14 -4.62
CA ALA A 280 -23.62 -9.87 -5.89
C ALA A 280 -22.54 -10.97 -5.79
N ASP A 281 -21.47 -10.70 -5.09
CA ASP A 281 -20.34 -11.62 -4.91
C ASP A 281 -19.51 -11.26 -3.63
N LYS A 282 -18.46 -12.04 -3.37
CA LYS A 282 -17.57 -11.81 -2.23
C LYS A 282 -16.84 -10.46 -2.28
N ARG A 283 -16.57 -9.93 -3.47
CA ARG A 283 -15.90 -8.63 -3.67
C ARG A 283 -16.83 -7.49 -3.25
N ASP A 284 -18.09 -7.54 -3.68
CA ASP A 284 -19.10 -6.57 -3.30
C ASP A 284 -19.28 -6.53 -1.77
N ALA A 285 -19.31 -7.68 -1.11
CA ALA A 285 -19.37 -7.79 0.34
C ALA A 285 -18.12 -7.20 1.03
N VAL A 286 -16.91 -7.37 0.47
CA VAL A 286 -15.68 -6.72 0.97
C VAL A 286 -15.76 -5.20 0.85
N LEU A 287 -16.22 -4.69 -0.30
CA LEU A 287 -16.38 -3.25 -0.51
C LEU A 287 -17.34 -2.63 0.49
N ALA A 288 -18.45 -3.32 0.79
CA ALA A 288 -19.42 -2.88 1.80
C ALA A 288 -18.85 -2.93 3.21
N ALA A 289 -18.04 -3.95 3.55
CA ALA A 289 -17.37 -4.04 4.84
C ALA A 289 -16.39 -2.87 5.06
N LEU A 290 -15.61 -2.52 4.04
CA LEU A 290 -14.69 -1.37 4.08
C LEU A 290 -15.46 -0.04 4.20
N GLU A 291 -16.59 0.11 3.51
CA GLU A 291 -17.44 1.30 3.61
C GLU A 291 -18.05 1.45 5.00
N MET A 292 -18.57 0.37 5.56
CA MET A 292 -19.12 0.34 6.92
C MET A 292 -18.04 0.73 7.95
N SER A 293 -16.83 0.16 7.84
CA SER A 293 -15.69 0.49 8.70
C SER A 293 -15.34 1.97 8.59
N GLY A 294 -15.25 2.50 7.36
CA GLY A 294 -14.98 3.92 7.11
C GLY A 294 -16.02 4.86 7.73
N ALA A 295 -17.30 4.55 7.56
CA ALA A 295 -18.39 5.32 8.15
C ALA A 295 -18.31 5.33 9.70
N GLN A 296 -17.99 4.19 10.31
CA GLN A 296 -17.83 4.07 11.76
C GLN A 296 -16.62 4.87 12.27
N ILE A 297 -15.50 4.81 11.57
CA ILE A 297 -14.30 5.63 11.88
C ILE A 297 -14.67 7.12 11.83
N MET A 298 -15.32 7.59 10.77
CA MET A 298 -15.69 8.99 10.62
C MET A 298 -16.71 9.45 11.68
N ALA A 299 -17.64 8.57 12.06
CA ALA A 299 -18.60 8.84 13.12
C ALA A 299 -17.94 8.99 14.51
N LEU A 300 -16.81 8.35 14.74
CA LEU A 300 -16.04 8.46 16.00
C LEU A 300 -15.03 9.60 15.95
N ALA A 301 -14.21 9.65 14.89
CA ALA A 301 -13.08 10.57 14.74
C ALA A 301 -13.53 12.03 14.56
N GLY A 302 -14.55 12.29 13.73
CA GLY A 302 -15.04 13.64 13.48
C GLY A 302 -15.51 14.37 14.75
N PRO A 303 -16.41 13.81 15.57
CA PRO A 303 -16.79 14.42 16.84
C PRO A 303 -15.64 14.52 17.83
N ALA A 304 -14.69 13.58 17.86
CA ALA A 304 -13.53 13.64 18.74
C ALA A 304 -12.64 14.86 18.37
N ALA A 305 -12.34 15.04 17.10
CA ALA A 305 -11.58 16.19 16.61
C ALA A 305 -12.26 17.52 16.89
N ARG A 306 -13.57 17.64 16.65
CA ARG A 306 -14.32 18.88 16.91
C ARG A 306 -14.42 19.28 18.38
N ARG A 307 -14.32 18.32 19.33
CA ARG A 307 -14.34 18.60 20.77
C ARG A 307 -12.97 19.02 21.31
N ALA A 308 -11.93 18.89 20.54
CA ALA A 308 -10.57 19.29 20.93
C ALA A 308 -10.47 20.83 21.03
N GLY A 309 -9.53 21.30 21.84
CA GLY A 309 -9.34 22.73 22.10
C GLY A 309 -8.81 23.53 20.92
N ASN A 310 -8.06 22.86 20.02
CA ASN A 310 -7.56 23.42 18.78
C ASN A 310 -7.43 22.29 17.72
N TRP A 311 -7.11 22.63 16.48
CA TRP A 311 -7.04 21.66 15.38
C TRP A 311 -5.91 20.63 15.56
N GLN A 312 -4.76 21.02 16.15
CA GLN A 312 -3.65 20.13 16.41
C GLN A 312 -4.06 19.03 17.41
N GLN A 313 -4.71 19.41 18.51
CA GLN A 313 -5.29 18.45 19.45
C GLN A 313 -6.41 17.62 18.79
N GLY A 314 -7.11 18.20 17.81
CA GLY A 314 -8.08 17.52 16.97
C GLY A 314 -7.47 16.37 16.18
N VAL A 315 -6.30 16.58 15.58
CA VAL A 315 -5.53 15.54 14.86
C VAL A 315 -5.15 14.40 15.80
N ARG A 316 -4.68 14.72 17.01
CA ARG A 316 -4.37 13.70 17.99
C ARG A 316 -5.61 12.89 18.41
N ALA A 317 -6.71 13.57 18.74
CA ALA A 317 -7.96 12.92 19.11
C ALA A 317 -8.53 12.03 17.99
N LEU A 318 -8.34 12.43 16.73
CA LEU A 318 -8.68 11.64 15.54
C LEU A 318 -7.86 10.34 15.49
N ASN A 319 -6.54 10.42 15.62
CA ASN A 319 -5.66 9.24 15.63
C ASN A 319 -5.99 8.30 16.81
N GLU A 320 -6.27 8.85 18.01
CA GLU A 320 -6.71 8.08 19.17
C GLU A 320 -8.04 7.34 18.90
N ALA A 321 -9.03 8.03 18.33
CA ALA A 321 -10.34 7.44 18.02
C ALA A 321 -10.24 6.34 16.95
N MET A 322 -9.43 6.54 15.92
CA MET A 322 -9.20 5.56 14.87
C MET A 322 -8.48 4.31 15.41
N CYS A 323 -7.43 4.48 16.21
CA CYS A 323 -6.76 3.36 16.87
C CYS A 323 -7.68 2.62 17.82
N ALA A 324 -8.49 3.33 18.62
CA ALA A 324 -9.46 2.72 19.53
C ALA A 324 -10.52 1.90 18.78
N TYR A 325 -10.99 2.38 17.63
CA TYR A 325 -11.91 1.64 16.76
C TYR A 325 -11.29 0.31 16.31
N PHE A 326 -10.07 0.32 15.79
CA PHE A 326 -9.41 -0.88 15.30
C PHE A 326 -8.99 -1.85 16.41
N VAL A 327 -8.74 -1.37 17.62
CA VAL A 327 -8.57 -2.24 18.80
C VAL A 327 -9.88 -2.93 19.16
N ALA A 328 -11.02 -2.24 19.05
CA ALA A 328 -12.35 -2.80 19.32
C ALA A 328 -12.82 -3.75 18.21
N GLU A 329 -12.40 -3.53 16.97
CA GLU A 329 -12.78 -4.29 15.78
C GLU A 329 -11.53 -4.87 15.08
N PRO A 330 -10.82 -5.82 15.70
CA PRO A 330 -9.51 -6.29 15.22
C PRO A 330 -9.57 -6.94 13.83
N GLU A 331 -10.66 -7.65 13.49
CA GLU A 331 -10.84 -8.25 12.18
C GLU A 331 -11.04 -7.18 11.09
N MET A 332 -11.65 -6.04 11.43
CA MET A 332 -11.75 -4.89 10.51
C MET A 332 -10.38 -4.21 10.31
N ALA A 333 -9.52 -4.16 11.33
CA ALA A 333 -8.15 -3.70 11.18
C ALA A 333 -7.37 -4.59 10.20
N GLU A 334 -7.45 -5.92 10.37
CA GLU A 334 -6.82 -6.88 9.45
C GLU A 334 -7.36 -6.73 8.02
N LEU A 335 -8.67 -6.61 7.85
CA LEU A 335 -9.26 -6.38 6.52
C LEU A 335 -8.76 -5.08 5.88
N ALA A 336 -8.84 -3.96 6.61
CA ALA A 336 -8.55 -2.63 6.05
C ALA A 336 -7.05 -2.38 5.80
N MET A 337 -6.17 -3.02 6.57
CA MET A 337 -4.72 -2.77 6.52
C MET A 337 -3.93 -3.88 5.83
N VAL A 338 -4.41 -5.13 5.86
CA VAL A 338 -3.71 -6.29 5.31
C VAL A 338 -4.53 -6.94 4.20
N GLY A 339 -5.74 -7.40 4.48
CA GLY A 339 -6.57 -8.16 3.55
C GLY A 339 -7.04 -7.39 2.32
N VAL A 340 -7.14 -6.07 2.41
CA VAL A 340 -7.59 -5.18 1.34
C VAL A 340 -6.75 -5.30 0.06
N TYR A 341 -5.47 -5.61 0.20
CA TYR A 341 -4.56 -5.73 -0.94
C TYR A 341 -4.93 -6.92 -1.86
N GLY A 342 -5.38 -8.03 -1.29
CA GLY A 342 -5.85 -9.16 -2.05
C GLY A 342 -7.18 -8.96 -2.78
N ALA A 343 -7.98 -7.96 -2.37
CA ALA A 343 -9.28 -7.66 -2.97
C ALA A 343 -9.22 -6.71 -4.19
N GLY A 344 -8.02 -6.26 -4.55
CA GLY A 344 -7.73 -5.50 -5.76
C GLY A 344 -8.04 -4.00 -5.71
N PRO A 345 -7.81 -3.26 -6.82
CA PRO A 345 -7.82 -1.80 -6.86
C PRO A 345 -9.11 -1.13 -6.35
N ALA A 346 -10.28 -1.74 -6.59
CA ALA A 346 -11.55 -1.18 -6.11
C ALA A 346 -11.66 -1.17 -4.58
N ALA A 347 -11.10 -2.19 -3.91
CA ALA A 347 -11.07 -2.25 -2.45
C ALA A 347 -10.05 -1.22 -1.89
N LEU A 348 -8.90 -1.07 -2.54
CA LEU A 348 -7.92 -0.03 -2.22
C LEU A 348 -8.56 1.36 -2.33
N ALA A 349 -9.24 1.64 -3.42
CA ALA A 349 -9.95 2.92 -3.63
C ALA A 349 -11.04 3.16 -2.57
N ARG A 350 -11.75 2.11 -2.13
CA ARG A 350 -12.78 2.23 -1.09
C ARG A 350 -12.16 2.59 0.27
N ARG A 351 -11.08 1.92 0.65
CA ARG A 351 -10.32 2.24 1.86
C ARG A 351 -9.77 3.68 1.82
N ASP A 352 -9.23 4.08 0.69
CA ASP A 352 -8.54 5.37 0.57
C ASP A 352 -9.48 6.56 0.66
N ARG A 353 -10.77 6.41 0.38
CA ARG A 353 -11.75 7.47 0.66
C ARG A 353 -11.77 7.91 2.13
N VAL A 354 -11.52 6.99 3.05
CA VAL A 354 -11.40 7.34 4.47
C VAL A 354 -10.14 8.17 4.71
N ILE A 355 -9.01 7.80 4.12
CA ILE A 355 -7.75 8.54 4.23
C ILE A 355 -7.92 9.94 3.63
N ASP A 356 -8.55 10.06 2.45
CA ASP A 356 -8.84 11.34 1.80
C ASP A 356 -9.71 12.24 2.71
N SER A 357 -10.79 11.68 3.29
CA SER A 357 -11.66 12.43 4.21
C SER A 357 -10.96 12.88 5.49
N LEU A 358 -9.98 12.11 5.99
CA LEU A 358 -9.16 12.50 7.13
C LEU A 358 -8.15 13.59 6.75
N ALA A 359 -7.60 13.54 5.52
CA ALA A 359 -6.71 14.57 5.01
C ALA A 359 -7.42 15.94 4.85
N GLU A 360 -8.71 15.96 4.47
CA GLU A 360 -9.52 17.18 4.41
C GLU A 360 -9.62 17.88 5.77
N MET A 361 -9.52 17.14 6.88
CA MET A 361 -9.53 17.71 8.23
C MET A 361 -8.25 18.48 8.58
N LEU A 362 -7.23 18.44 7.72
CA LEU A 362 -5.98 19.21 7.88
C LEU A 362 -6.06 20.61 7.24
N ALA A 363 -7.20 21.02 6.66
CA ALA A 363 -7.38 22.35 6.08
C ALA A 363 -6.92 23.51 7.00
N PRO A 364 -7.18 23.50 8.33
CA PRO A 364 -6.66 24.54 9.22
C PRO A 364 -5.13 24.63 9.27
N GLY A 365 -4.43 23.52 8.97
CA GLY A 365 -2.97 23.53 8.87
C GLY A 365 -2.46 24.36 7.72
N PHE A 366 -3.13 24.32 6.56
CA PHE A 366 -2.81 25.18 5.41
C PHE A 366 -3.18 26.65 5.65
N GLU A 367 -4.22 26.94 6.45
CA GLU A 367 -4.55 28.29 6.86
C GLU A 367 -3.47 28.87 7.78
N GLU A 368 -2.91 28.04 8.67
CA GLU A 368 -1.84 28.43 9.60
C GLU A 368 -0.46 28.52 8.91
N ASN A 369 -0.19 27.63 7.96
CA ASN A 369 1.04 27.62 7.15
C ASN A 369 0.70 27.55 5.64
N PRO A 370 0.45 28.71 4.99
CA PRO A 370 0.14 28.75 3.56
C PRO A 370 1.29 28.28 2.65
N GLU A 371 2.53 28.25 3.16
CA GLU A 371 3.71 27.78 2.43
C GLU A 371 3.85 26.25 2.45
N ALA A 372 3.03 25.55 3.25
CA ALA A 372 3.06 24.08 3.28
C ALA A 372 2.65 23.53 1.91
N PRO A 373 3.45 22.61 1.30
CA PRO A 373 3.11 21.99 0.03
C PRO A 373 1.74 21.31 0.07
N ALA A 374 0.95 21.43 -0.99
CA ALA A 374 -0.39 20.85 -1.06
C ALA A 374 -0.39 19.31 -0.83
N VAL A 375 0.70 18.66 -1.18
CA VAL A 375 0.89 17.21 -0.99
C VAL A 375 1.05 16.80 0.48
N CYS A 376 1.31 17.73 1.42
CA CYS A 376 1.57 17.41 2.84
C CYS A 376 0.46 16.58 3.47
N ALA A 377 -0.80 16.90 3.20
CA ALA A 377 -1.94 16.18 3.78
C ALA A 377 -2.03 14.75 3.25
N GLU A 378 -1.87 14.56 1.94
CA GLU A 378 -1.88 13.24 1.31
C GLU A 378 -0.69 12.39 1.76
N ALA A 379 0.51 12.98 1.79
CA ALA A 379 1.73 12.30 2.21
C ALA A 379 1.70 11.91 3.69
N ALA A 380 1.23 12.80 4.57
CA ALA A 380 1.05 12.51 5.99
C ALA A 380 0.02 11.40 6.22
N GLY A 381 -1.13 11.45 5.54
CA GLY A 381 -2.15 10.40 5.59
C GLY A 381 -1.62 9.04 5.13
N ALA A 382 -0.83 9.02 4.05
CA ALA A 382 -0.19 7.83 3.53
C ALA A 382 0.84 7.26 4.54
N ALA A 383 1.66 8.11 5.17
CA ALA A 383 2.64 7.70 6.17
C ALA A 383 1.98 7.15 7.45
N VAL A 384 0.92 7.80 7.94
CA VAL A 384 0.14 7.30 9.08
C VAL A 384 -0.49 5.94 8.77
N TYR A 385 -1.06 5.78 7.56
CA TYR A 385 -1.59 4.48 7.14
C TYR A 385 -0.50 3.40 7.11
N ALA A 386 0.68 3.70 6.53
CA ALA A 386 1.80 2.77 6.46
C ALA A 386 2.29 2.36 7.87
N LEU A 387 2.39 3.32 8.79
CA LEU A 387 2.73 3.10 10.20
C LEU A 387 1.73 2.16 10.89
N MET A 388 0.43 2.42 10.74
CA MET A 388 -0.62 1.59 11.32
C MET A 388 -0.64 0.18 10.72
N ARG A 389 -0.49 0.08 9.38
CA ARG A 389 -0.43 -1.21 8.68
C ARG A 389 0.73 -2.07 9.20
N GLU A 390 1.92 -1.48 9.30
CA GLU A 390 3.10 -2.20 9.80
C GLU A 390 2.91 -2.64 11.26
N GLN A 391 2.30 -1.79 12.08
CA GLN A 391 2.01 -2.12 13.48
C GLN A 391 1.01 -3.29 13.59
N VAL A 392 -0.07 -3.29 12.79
CA VAL A 392 -1.04 -4.40 12.74
C VAL A 392 -0.36 -5.68 12.28
N ARG A 393 0.43 -5.61 11.19
CA ARG A 393 1.10 -6.77 10.61
C ARG A 393 2.13 -7.40 11.55
N SER A 394 2.91 -6.58 12.26
CA SER A 394 4.02 -7.07 13.10
C SER A 394 3.63 -7.38 14.54
N LYS A 395 2.67 -6.65 15.12
CA LYS A 395 2.34 -6.72 16.56
C LYS A 395 0.85 -6.90 16.87
N GLY A 396 0.00 -6.89 15.84
CA GLY A 396 -1.46 -7.01 15.99
C GLY A 396 -2.17 -5.69 16.29
N PRO A 397 -3.50 -5.64 16.04
CA PRO A 397 -4.31 -4.43 16.18
C PRO A 397 -4.31 -3.84 17.60
N GLU A 398 -4.17 -4.66 18.64
CA GLU A 398 -4.15 -4.22 20.04
C GLU A 398 -2.94 -3.33 20.37
N SER A 399 -1.93 -3.31 19.51
CA SER A 399 -0.74 -2.47 19.67
C SER A 399 -0.88 -1.06 19.08
N LEU A 400 -1.92 -0.80 18.30
CA LEU A 400 -2.15 0.48 17.61
C LEU A 400 -2.11 1.73 18.50
N PRO A 401 -2.59 1.73 19.76
CA PRO A 401 -2.47 2.90 20.61
C PRO A 401 -1.02 3.38 20.81
N THR A 402 -0.03 2.49 20.67
CA THR A 402 1.39 2.85 20.85
C THR A 402 1.93 3.74 19.75
N VAL A 403 1.32 3.74 18.56
CA VAL A 403 1.77 4.56 17.42
C VAL A 403 1.07 5.93 17.34
N VAL A 404 0.07 6.20 18.18
CA VAL A 404 -0.66 7.47 18.18
C VAL A 404 0.26 8.69 18.27
N PRO A 405 1.28 8.74 19.16
CA PRO A 405 2.17 9.90 19.22
C PRO A 405 2.94 10.11 17.93
N LEU A 406 3.51 9.06 17.34
CA LEU A 406 4.24 9.16 16.08
C LEU A 406 3.33 9.52 14.91
N ALA A 407 2.13 8.93 14.83
CA ALA A 407 1.12 9.29 13.84
C ALA A 407 0.74 10.79 13.92
N THR A 408 0.53 11.29 15.16
CA THR A 408 0.22 12.70 15.39
C THR A 408 1.38 13.61 14.99
N TYR A 409 2.60 13.24 15.36
CA TYR A 409 3.81 13.97 15.02
C TYR A 409 3.98 14.09 13.49
N ILE A 410 3.94 12.98 12.76
CA ILE A 410 4.07 12.94 11.30
C ILE A 410 2.99 13.79 10.61
N THR A 411 1.77 13.74 11.12
CA THR A 411 0.66 14.54 10.56
C THR A 411 0.89 16.04 10.73
N LEU A 412 1.48 16.47 11.84
CA LEU A 412 1.55 17.88 12.21
C LEU A 412 2.86 18.57 11.80
N VAL A 413 3.97 17.83 11.74
CA VAL A 413 5.31 18.42 11.66
C VAL A 413 5.50 19.31 10.44
N GLY A 414 4.95 18.95 9.27
CA GLY A 414 5.01 19.76 8.05
C GLY A 414 4.20 21.07 8.11
N PHE A 415 3.29 21.20 9.08
CA PHE A 415 2.47 22.40 9.25
C PHE A 415 2.96 23.30 10.37
N VAL A 416 3.33 22.73 11.52
CA VAL A 416 3.58 23.51 12.74
C VAL A 416 5.03 23.42 13.25
N GLY A 417 5.87 22.68 12.56
CA GLY A 417 7.25 22.43 12.95
C GLY A 417 7.42 21.38 14.06
N PRO A 418 8.67 20.92 14.30
CA PRO A 418 8.96 19.76 15.14
C PRO A 418 8.61 19.95 16.62
N ASP A 419 8.84 21.11 17.22
CA ASP A 419 8.59 21.34 18.64
C ASP A 419 7.11 21.29 18.99
N ARG A 420 6.26 21.98 18.22
CA ARG A 420 4.81 22.02 18.44
C ARG A 420 4.17 20.68 18.11
N ALA A 421 4.63 20.02 17.05
CA ALA A 421 4.18 18.69 16.68
C ALA A 421 4.49 17.67 17.80
N ALA A 422 5.71 17.68 18.37
CA ALA A 422 6.10 16.80 19.47
C ALA A 422 5.32 17.11 20.77
N ALA A 423 5.11 18.39 21.10
CA ALA A 423 4.29 18.78 22.24
C ALA A 423 2.87 18.23 22.14
N THR A 424 2.22 18.43 20.97
CA THR A 424 0.87 17.91 20.72
C THR A 424 0.84 16.38 20.75
N ALA A 425 1.83 15.72 20.14
CA ALA A 425 1.96 14.27 20.12
C ALA A 425 2.05 13.67 21.54
N ASN A 426 2.68 14.38 22.48
CA ASN A 426 2.76 13.99 23.89
C ASN A 426 1.55 14.42 24.73
N GLY A 427 0.56 15.10 24.12
CA GLY A 427 -0.67 15.53 24.81
C GLY A 427 -0.52 16.81 25.62
N GLU A 428 0.56 17.55 25.42
CA GLU A 428 0.74 18.85 26.03
C GLU A 428 -0.29 19.84 25.45
N ARG A 429 -0.87 20.66 26.28
CA ARG A 429 -1.74 21.77 25.82
C ARG A 429 -0.82 22.94 25.45
N SER A 430 -0.73 23.22 24.16
CA SER A 430 -0.07 24.44 23.66
C SER A 430 -0.97 25.66 23.84
#